data_825acddd640e2335fba03e14ef4ee8de
#
_entry.id   825acddd640e2335fba03e14ef4ee8de
#
_cell.length_a   1.000
_cell.length_b   1.000
_cell.length_c   1.000
_cell.angle_alpha   90.00
_cell.angle_beta   90.00
_cell.angle_gamma   90.00
#
_symmetry.space_group_name_H-M   'P 1'
#
loop_
_entity.id
_entity.type
_entity.pdbx_description
1 polymer ?
#
loop_
_entity_poly.entity_id
_entity_poly.type
_entity_poly.pdbx_seq_one_letter_code
_entity_poly.pdbx_strand_id
1 'polypeptide(L)'
;VSAAAPARRIAVTGLGAVTPVGTGKEEVWANLLAGRLGFAPVASFDTQAFNVHLGAEVRGFSPAPYVRRLDPARLGRASQLAIAAARLALADAGLGEEAGGPGGPLEPGEPFGVGEVAAALAGVAMGTTSGEPREVERFDDRYLAGELDAVGAEFMTLYPCHMIAAHVGRELGFAGDNTMIPAACAAGNYALAHAVDVLRAGRAELMLAGGADAFSRITYAGFARLGAIAPERCQPFDRRRKGMIPGEGAAVLVLEPLDTARRRGARIYAEVAGYGLSCDAHHMTAAHPEGDGAVRAMSRALADAGVAPEQVSYISAHGTGTPTNDRLEAIAVGRVFGAGMRVPISSIKSMLGHTMGAASAIEAAVCALAVATDEVPPTMGLDDPENDFDYVPNLARRLRVEVAMNNAYAFGGNNASTIFRKCEVS
;
A
#
# COMPACT_ATOMS: atom_id res chain seq x y z
N VAL A 1 -13.33 -25.66 -29.12
CA VAL A 1 -12.99 -24.77 -28.01
C VAL A 1 -12.21 -23.64 -28.65
N SER A 2 -12.83 -22.45 -28.78
CA SER A 2 -12.15 -21.24 -29.25
C SER A 2 -10.99 -20.96 -28.31
N ALA A 3 -9.79 -20.73 -28.85
CA ALA A 3 -8.68 -20.27 -28.06
C ALA A 3 -9.10 -18.99 -27.30
N ALA A 4 -9.03 -19.01 -25.97
CA ALA A 4 -9.33 -17.82 -25.18
C ALA A 4 -8.42 -16.69 -25.66
N ALA A 5 -8.99 -15.50 -25.86
CA ALA A 5 -8.20 -14.32 -26.17
C ALA A 5 -7.11 -14.15 -25.10
N PRO A 6 -5.88 -13.75 -25.47
CA PRO A 6 -4.83 -13.55 -24.48
C PRO A 6 -5.30 -12.53 -23.42
N ALA A 7 -5.02 -12.85 -22.15
CA ALA A 7 -5.40 -11.97 -21.05
C ALA A 7 -4.81 -10.56 -21.25
N ARG A 8 -5.61 -9.50 -20.99
CA ARG A 8 -5.17 -8.11 -21.08
C ARG A 8 -3.97 -7.90 -20.15
N ARG A 9 -2.88 -7.36 -20.66
CA ARG A 9 -1.74 -6.90 -19.87
C ARG A 9 -2.09 -5.58 -19.19
N ILE A 10 -1.65 -5.41 -17.97
CA ILE A 10 -2.03 -4.24 -17.13
C ILE A 10 -0.80 -3.41 -16.80
N ALA A 11 -0.82 -2.14 -17.20
CA ALA A 11 0.23 -1.18 -16.96
C ALA A 11 -0.04 -0.35 -15.67
N VAL A 12 1.02 0.01 -14.96
CA VAL A 12 1.03 1.05 -13.94
C VAL A 12 1.47 2.35 -14.61
N THR A 13 0.56 3.32 -14.70
CA THR A 13 0.82 4.58 -15.42
C THR A 13 0.92 5.80 -14.52
N GLY A 14 0.49 5.70 -13.27
CA GLY A 14 0.60 6.77 -12.29
C GLY A 14 0.75 6.26 -10.87
N LEU A 15 1.47 7.02 -10.06
CA LEU A 15 1.79 6.71 -8.67
C LEU A 15 1.53 7.94 -7.79
N GLY A 16 0.77 7.76 -6.72
CA GLY A 16 0.56 8.77 -5.70
C GLY A 16 0.73 8.18 -4.32
N ALA A 17 1.44 8.88 -3.44
CA ALA A 17 1.69 8.42 -2.08
C ALA A 17 1.69 9.60 -1.09
N VAL A 18 1.16 9.34 0.10
CA VAL A 18 1.24 10.23 1.27
C VAL A 18 1.73 9.39 2.43
N THR A 19 2.94 9.67 2.90
CA THR A 19 3.66 8.82 3.84
C THR A 19 4.37 9.64 4.92
N PRO A 20 4.84 9.03 6.02
CA PRO A 20 5.62 9.72 7.03
C PRO A 20 6.95 10.32 6.53
N VAL A 21 7.44 9.91 5.36
CA VAL A 21 8.70 10.44 4.78
C VAL A 21 8.46 11.39 3.61
N GLY A 22 7.22 11.71 3.27
CA GLY A 22 6.91 12.69 2.23
C GLY A 22 5.56 12.51 1.57
N THR A 23 5.21 13.48 0.72
CA THR A 23 3.98 13.54 -0.06
C THR A 23 4.32 13.67 -1.55
N GLY A 24 3.72 12.79 -2.36
CA GLY A 24 4.09 12.63 -3.78
C GLY A 24 5.24 11.64 -3.97
N LYS A 25 5.22 10.97 -5.13
CA LYS A 25 6.17 9.88 -5.41
C LYS A 25 7.64 10.32 -5.43
N GLU A 26 7.92 11.55 -5.91
CA GLU A 26 9.29 12.07 -6.03
C GLU A 26 9.92 12.24 -4.65
N GLU A 27 9.23 12.90 -3.73
CA GLU A 27 9.73 13.13 -2.38
C GLU A 27 9.85 11.81 -1.61
N VAL A 28 8.82 10.97 -1.68
CA VAL A 28 8.82 9.65 -1.03
C VAL A 28 9.99 8.80 -1.54
N TRP A 29 10.18 8.71 -2.86
CA TRP A 29 11.25 7.91 -3.45
C TRP A 29 12.63 8.42 -3.06
N ALA A 30 12.87 9.72 -3.20
CA ALA A 30 14.14 10.33 -2.82
C ALA A 30 14.48 10.11 -1.34
N ASN A 31 13.49 10.24 -0.46
CA ASN A 31 13.68 10.05 0.98
C ASN A 31 13.88 8.57 1.35
N LEU A 32 13.23 7.62 0.66
CA LEU A 32 13.49 6.19 0.84
C LEU A 32 14.89 5.79 0.39
N LEU A 33 15.34 6.27 -0.77
CA LEU A 33 16.71 6.02 -1.24
C LEU A 33 17.77 6.64 -0.31
N ALA A 34 17.46 7.79 0.29
CA ALA A 34 18.33 8.44 1.27
C ALA A 34 18.29 7.80 2.67
N GLY A 35 17.48 6.76 2.90
CA GLY A 35 17.36 6.10 4.21
C GLY A 35 16.70 6.97 5.28
N ARG A 36 15.85 7.93 4.92
CA ARG A 36 15.21 8.84 5.89
C ARG A 36 14.18 8.10 6.74
N LEU A 37 14.23 8.35 8.06
CA LEU A 37 13.31 7.77 9.02
C LEU A 37 12.10 8.70 9.22
N GLY A 38 10.88 8.16 9.06
CA GLY A 38 9.62 8.87 9.19
C GLY A 38 8.94 8.71 10.56
N PHE A 39 9.55 8.02 11.51
CA PHE A 39 8.99 7.82 12.84
C PHE A 39 9.64 8.74 13.89
N ALA A 40 8.84 9.14 14.87
CA ALA A 40 9.26 10.00 15.96
C ALA A 40 8.30 9.77 17.17
N PRO A 41 8.50 10.40 18.32
CA PRO A 41 7.52 10.34 19.39
C PRO A 41 6.13 10.71 18.90
N VAL A 42 5.13 9.92 19.30
CA VAL A 42 3.71 10.13 18.92
C VAL A 42 3.26 11.51 19.37
N ALA A 43 2.60 12.24 18.47
CA ALA A 43 2.11 13.59 18.72
C ALA A 43 0.59 13.70 18.77
N SER A 44 -0.15 12.75 18.18
CA SER A 44 -1.61 12.83 18.05
C SER A 44 -2.38 12.42 19.31
N PHE A 45 -1.75 11.73 20.26
CA PHE A 45 -2.33 11.34 21.55
C PHE A 45 -1.24 11.07 22.61
N ASP A 46 -1.64 11.06 23.89
CA ASP A 46 -0.73 10.76 25.00
C ASP A 46 -0.36 9.28 25.06
N THR A 47 0.94 9.01 25.13
CA THR A 47 1.49 7.65 25.23
C THR A 47 2.04 7.28 26.60
N GLN A 48 1.86 8.11 27.65
CA GLN A 48 2.40 7.85 29.00
C GLN A 48 1.94 6.51 29.59
N ALA A 49 0.75 6.04 29.21
CA ALA A 49 0.22 4.74 29.64
C ALA A 49 0.91 3.53 28.97
N PHE A 50 1.78 3.75 28.00
CA PHE A 50 2.47 2.70 27.25
C PHE A 50 3.98 2.68 27.58
N ASN A 51 4.61 1.52 27.39
CA ASN A 51 6.07 1.37 27.51
C ASN A 51 6.82 1.72 26.21
N VAL A 52 6.11 2.20 25.19
CA VAL A 52 6.61 2.55 23.86
C VAL A 52 5.98 3.86 23.43
N HIS A 53 6.72 4.68 22.69
CA HIS A 53 6.32 6.06 22.43
C HIS A 53 6.50 6.52 20.98
N LEU A 54 7.00 5.64 20.09
CA LEU A 54 7.25 6.00 18.71
C LEU A 54 6.08 5.64 17.81
N GLY A 55 5.83 6.49 16.82
CA GLY A 55 4.86 6.30 15.75
C GLY A 55 5.31 6.97 14.46
N ALA A 56 4.85 6.48 13.34
CA ALA A 56 5.13 7.03 12.02
C ALA A 56 3.89 7.78 11.50
N GLU A 57 3.74 9.02 11.93
CA GLU A 57 2.62 9.90 11.60
C GLU A 57 2.95 10.74 10.36
N VAL A 58 1.99 10.98 9.50
CA VAL A 58 2.10 11.94 8.38
C VAL A 58 1.90 13.35 8.95
N ARG A 59 2.99 14.03 9.21
CA ARG A 59 3.02 15.36 9.85
C ARG A 59 2.86 16.48 8.85
N GLY A 60 2.16 17.55 9.25
CA GLY A 60 1.96 18.74 8.42
C GLY A 60 1.05 18.53 7.21
N PHE A 61 0.38 17.41 7.08
CA PHE A 61 -0.54 17.14 5.98
C PHE A 61 -1.83 17.96 6.11
N SER A 62 -2.17 18.66 5.03
CA SER A 62 -3.46 19.32 4.83
C SER A 62 -4.23 18.66 3.70
N PRO A 63 -5.50 18.29 3.88
CA PRO A 63 -6.33 17.74 2.81
C PRO A 63 -6.79 18.80 1.80
N ALA A 64 -6.77 20.09 2.16
CA ALA A 64 -7.35 21.18 1.38
C ALA A 64 -6.88 21.27 -0.09
N PRO A 65 -5.60 21.00 -0.44
CA PRO A 65 -5.20 21.00 -1.84
C PRO A 65 -5.76 19.83 -2.67
N TYR A 66 -6.21 18.78 -2.02
CA TYR A 66 -6.60 17.51 -2.67
C TYR A 66 -8.09 17.22 -2.63
N VAL A 67 -8.81 17.69 -1.59
CA VAL A 67 -10.25 17.51 -1.46
C VAL A 67 -10.94 18.76 -2.02
N ARG A 68 -11.63 18.63 -3.15
CA ARG A 68 -12.17 19.77 -3.90
C ARG A 68 -13.68 19.73 -4.05
N ARG A 69 -14.31 18.53 -4.07
CA ARG A 69 -15.77 18.33 -4.20
C ARG A 69 -16.43 18.04 -2.87
N LEU A 70 -15.73 17.28 -2.01
CA LEU A 70 -16.21 16.94 -0.69
C LEU A 70 -15.74 17.98 0.32
N ASP A 71 -16.42 18.04 1.47
CA ASP A 71 -15.97 18.85 2.59
C ASP A 71 -14.88 18.09 3.37
N PRO A 72 -13.63 18.58 3.41
CA PRO A 72 -12.56 17.90 4.13
C PRO A 72 -12.85 17.67 5.62
N ALA A 73 -13.63 18.57 6.26
CA ALA A 73 -14.00 18.45 7.66
C ALA A 73 -14.97 17.30 7.95
N ARG A 74 -15.65 16.81 6.90
CA ARG A 74 -16.59 15.69 6.97
C ARG A 74 -15.99 14.38 6.43
N LEU A 75 -14.69 14.26 6.40
CA LEU A 75 -13.96 13.06 5.98
C LEU A 75 -13.08 12.57 7.11
N GLY A 76 -13.06 11.27 7.32
CA GLY A 76 -12.08 10.65 8.20
C GLY A 76 -10.66 10.75 7.64
N ARG A 77 -9.67 10.55 8.50
CA ARG A 77 -8.25 10.73 8.17
C ARG A 77 -7.77 9.81 7.06
N ALA A 78 -8.19 8.54 7.06
CA ALA A 78 -7.81 7.60 6.00
C ALA A 78 -8.39 8.01 4.65
N SER A 79 -9.66 8.48 4.61
CA SER A 79 -10.28 9.03 3.40
C SER A 79 -9.54 10.25 2.86
N GLN A 80 -9.11 11.17 3.73
CA GLN A 80 -8.33 12.36 3.33
C GLN A 80 -7.00 11.96 2.68
N LEU A 81 -6.27 11.00 3.29
CA LEU A 81 -5.00 10.48 2.75
C LEU A 81 -5.22 9.74 1.43
N ALA A 82 -6.28 8.92 1.33
CA ALA A 82 -6.64 8.17 0.12
C ALA A 82 -6.96 9.10 -1.06
N ILE A 83 -7.76 10.13 -0.84
CA ILE A 83 -8.10 11.13 -1.88
C ILE A 83 -6.83 11.85 -2.36
N ALA A 84 -5.97 12.26 -1.43
CA ALA A 84 -4.72 12.93 -1.79
C ALA A 84 -3.82 12.01 -2.64
N ALA A 85 -3.63 10.76 -2.23
CA ALA A 85 -2.86 9.79 -3.00
C ALA A 85 -3.47 9.52 -4.38
N ALA A 86 -4.82 9.41 -4.48
CA ALA A 86 -5.52 9.21 -5.73
C ALA A 86 -5.33 10.38 -6.71
N ARG A 87 -5.44 11.62 -6.24
CA ARG A 87 -5.20 12.81 -7.10
C ARG A 87 -3.75 12.91 -7.55
N LEU A 88 -2.80 12.64 -6.64
CA LEU A 88 -1.38 12.59 -7.00
C LEU A 88 -1.10 11.53 -8.07
N ALA A 89 -1.72 10.35 -7.96
CA ALA A 89 -1.56 9.28 -8.93
C ALA A 89 -2.15 9.64 -10.31
N LEU A 90 -3.34 10.25 -10.35
CA LEU A 90 -3.95 10.71 -11.60
C LEU A 90 -3.13 11.83 -12.25
N ALA A 91 -2.67 12.80 -11.47
CA ALA A 91 -1.79 13.87 -11.98
C ALA A 91 -0.51 13.30 -12.57
N ASP A 92 0.09 12.32 -11.91
CA ASP A 92 1.29 11.62 -12.38
C ASP A 92 1.04 10.80 -13.67
N ALA A 93 -0.16 10.22 -13.81
CA ALA A 93 -0.56 9.52 -15.03
C ALA A 93 -0.88 10.44 -16.22
N GLY A 94 -0.85 11.77 -16.02
CA GLY A 94 -1.31 12.73 -17.02
C GLY A 94 -2.83 12.67 -17.25
N LEU A 95 -3.57 12.17 -16.27
CA LEU A 95 -5.03 12.03 -16.25
C LEU A 95 -5.64 13.02 -15.23
N GLY A 96 -5.09 14.18 -15.15
CA GLY A 96 -5.57 15.26 -14.30
C GLY A 96 -6.23 16.35 -15.12
N GLU A 97 -6.88 17.27 -14.45
CA GLU A 97 -7.57 18.42 -15.06
C GLU A 97 -6.70 19.08 -16.14
N GLU A 98 -7.17 19.08 -17.39
CA GLU A 98 -6.59 19.94 -18.41
C GLU A 98 -6.94 21.41 -18.10
N ALA A 99 -5.90 22.24 -18.26
CA ALA A 99 -5.95 23.65 -18.61
C ALA A 99 -6.83 24.56 -17.73
N GLY A 100 -6.48 24.67 -16.47
CA GLY A 100 -6.95 25.76 -15.63
C GLY A 100 -6.01 26.06 -14.47
N GLY A 101 -4.94 25.29 -14.33
CA GLY A 101 -4.04 25.41 -13.18
C GLY A 101 -4.62 24.80 -11.90
N PRO A 102 -3.86 24.68 -10.83
CA PRO A 102 -4.36 24.20 -9.57
C PRO A 102 -5.30 25.24 -8.96
N GLY A 103 -6.62 25.02 -9.02
CA GLY A 103 -7.52 25.81 -8.19
C GLY A 103 -8.86 26.28 -8.66
N GLY A 104 -9.41 25.82 -9.79
CA GLY A 104 -10.81 26.08 -10.09
C GLY A 104 -11.75 25.09 -9.37
N PRO A 105 -12.87 25.54 -8.75
CA PRO A 105 -13.88 24.61 -8.27
C PRO A 105 -14.46 23.86 -9.46
N LEU A 106 -14.46 22.52 -9.39
CA LEU A 106 -15.21 21.68 -10.34
C LEU A 106 -16.69 21.92 -10.08
N GLU A 107 -17.47 22.21 -11.13
CA GLU A 107 -18.93 22.30 -10.98
C GLU A 107 -19.51 20.96 -10.52
N PRO A 108 -20.54 20.96 -9.66
CA PRO A 108 -21.19 19.74 -9.23
C PRO A 108 -21.70 18.94 -10.43
N GLY A 109 -21.16 17.73 -10.64
CA GLY A 109 -21.58 16.85 -11.75
C GLY A 109 -20.62 16.78 -12.94
N GLU A 110 -19.58 17.61 -13.01
CA GLU A 110 -18.53 17.43 -14.01
C GLU A 110 -17.65 16.24 -13.62
N PRO A 111 -17.47 15.25 -14.51
CA PRO A 111 -16.54 14.16 -14.27
C PRO A 111 -15.11 14.72 -14.24
N PHE A 112 -14.27 14.17 -13.36
CA PHE A 112 -12.83 14.39 -13.45
C PHE A 112 -12.37 13.94 -14.84
N GLY A 113 -11.62 14.77 -15.54
CA GLY A 113 -11.13 14.43 -16.87
C GLY A 113 -10.14 13.26 -16.80
N VAL A 114 -10.64 12.05 -17.01
CA VAL A 114 -9.81 10.84 -17.19
C VAL A 114 -9.54 10.58 -18.67
N GLY A 115 -9.35 11.65 -19.43
CA GLY A 115 -9.18 11.59 -20.88
C GLY A 115 -10.45 11.07 -21.58
N GLU A 116 -10.30 10.08 -22.46
CA GLU A 116 -11.42 9.49 -23.21
C GLU A 116 -12.17 8.40 -22.41
N VAL A 117 -11.74 8.08 -21.17
CA VAL A 117 -12.38 7.04 -20.35
C VAL A 117 -13.68 7.57 -19.75
N ALA A 118 -14.78 6.93 -20.11
CA ALA A 118 -16.08 7.25 -19.51
C ALA A 118 -16.06 6.96 -17.99
N ALA A 119 -16.70 7.83 -17.19
CA ALA A 119 -16.74 7.69 -15.73
C ALA A 119 -17.24 6.31 -15.26
N ALA A 120 -18.16 5.69 -16.00
CA ALA A 120 -18.66 4.34 -15.72
C ALA A 120 -17.62 3.21 -15.92
N LEU A 121 -16.52 3.49 -16.64
CA LEU A 121 -15.41 2.55 -16.87
C LEU A 121 -14.17 2.89 -16.03
N ALA A 122 -14.26 3.89 -15.14
CA ALA A 122 -13.24 4.25 -14.18
C ALA A 122 -13.65 3.79 -12.78
N GLY A 123 -12.86 2.94 -12.14
CA GLY A 123 -13.18 2.33 -10.86
C GLY A 123 -12.13 2.58 -9.79
N VAL A 124 -12.46 2.19 -8.56
CA VAL A 124 -11.65 2.35 -7.35
C VAL A 124 -11.62 1.04 -6.57
N ALA A 125 -10.43 0.55 -6.26
CA ALA A 125 -10.21 -0.58 -5.35
C ALA A 125 -9.24 -0.14 -4.25
N MET A 126 -9.71 -0.06 -3.01
CA MET A 126 -8.88 0.36 -1.87
C MET A 126 -8.79 -0.73 -0.82
N GLY A 127 -7.62 -0.83 -0.18
CA GLY A 127 -7.36 -1.70 0.95
C GLY A 127 -7.26 -0.93 2.26
N THR A 128 -7.66 -1.55 3.36
CA THR A 128 -7.49 -1.01 4.72
C THR A 128 -7.34 -2.12 5.76
N THR A 129 -6.70 -1.81 6.86
CA THR A 129 -6.73 -2.64 8.08
C THR A 129 -7.90 -2.27 8.97
N SER A 130 -8.06 -0.97 9.23
CA SER A 130 -8.89 -0.47 10.34
C SER A 130 -10.02 0.45 9.89
N GLY A 131 -10.09 0.82 8.61
CA GLY A 131 -11.08 1.80 8.13
C GLY A 131 -10.78 3.20 8.67
N GLU A 132 -11.73 3.79 9.37
CA GLU A 132 -11.61 5.11 10.01
C GLU A 132 -11.58 4.98 11.55
N PRO A 133 -10.49 4.47 12.13
CA PRO A 133 -10.43 4.18 13.57
C PRO A 133 -10.52 5.42 14.45
N ARG A 134 -10.11 6.59 13.96
CA ARG A 134 -10.25 7.86 14.69
C ARG A 134 -11.71 8.25 14.92
N GLU A 135 -12.61 7.83 14.05
CA GLU A 135 -14.03 8.09 14.23
C GLU A 135 -14.62 7.23 15.36
N VAL A 136 -14.10 5.99 15.52
CA VAL A 136 -14.43 5.15 16.69
C VAL A 136 -13.93 5.80 17.99
N GLU A 137 -12.70 6.34 18.00
CA GLU A 137 -12.15 7.05 19.16
C GLU A 137 -13.00 8.25 19.56
N ARG A 138 -13.41 9.07 18.58
CA ARG A 138 -14.29 10.21 18.81
C ARG A 138 -15.65 9.78 19.35
N PHE A 139 -16.18 8.67 18.84
CA PHE A 139 -17.42 8.09 19.35
C PHE A 139 -17.26 7.66 20.80
N ASP A 140 -16.21 6.90 21.13
CA ASP A 140 -15.95 6.40 22.47
C ASP A 140 -15.72 7.54 23.48
N ASP A 141 -14.94 8.55 23.13
CA ASP A 141 -14.67 9.71 23.98
C ASP A 141 -15.97 10.45 24.32
N ARG A 142 -16.88 10.65 23.36
CA ARG A 142 -18.19 11.30 23.59
C ARG A 142 -19.15 10.39 24.36
N TYR A 143 -19.15 9.09 24.08
CA TYR A 143 -19.93 8.14 24.83
C TYR A 143 -19.56 8.13 26.31
N LEU A 144 -18.26 8.12 26.62
CA LEU A 144 -17.75 8.16 27.98
C LEU A 144 -18.02 9.50 28.70
N ALA A 145 -18.13 10.60 27.94
CA ALA A 145 -18.54 11.90 28.45
C ALA A 145 -20.05 12.02 28.70
N GLY A 146 -20.85 11.00 28.36
CA GLY A 146 -22.30 11.02 28.50
C GLY A 146 -23.05 11.76 27.40
N GLU A 147 -22.39 12.06 26.27
CA GLU A 147 -22.91 12.85 25.14
C GLU A 147 -23.53 11.96 24.05
N LEU A 148 -24.28 10.93 24.40
CA LEU A 148 -24.80 9.93 23.47
C LEU A 148 -25.68 10.51 22.37
N ASP A 149 -26.52 11.50 22.68
CA ASP A 149 -27.42 12.14 21.73
C ASP A 149 -26.66 12.96 20.66
N ALA A 150 -25.40 13.29 20.93
CA ALA A 150 -24.54 14.04 20.01
C ALA A 150 -23.78 13.11 19.02
N VAL A 151 -23.87 11.78 19.18
CA VAL A 151 -23.24 10.79 18.28
C VAL A 151 -24.24 10.40 17.18
N GLY A 152 -24.71 11.37 16.45
CA GLY A 152 -25.77 11.19 15.48
C GLY A 152 -25.42 10.32 14.26
N ALA A 153 -26.28 10.38 13.24
CA ALA A 153 -26.13 9.66 11.98
C ALA A 153 -24.77 9.89 11.27
N GLU A 154 -24.03 10.92 11.63
CA GLU A 154 -22.74 11.26 11.04
C GLU A 154 -21.70 10.16 11.26
N PHE A 155 -21.62 9.56 12.46
CA PHE A 155 -20.74 8.43 12.72
C PHE A 155 -20.97 7.27 11.74
N MET A 156 -22.25 6.95 11.46
CA MET A 156 -22.63 5.87 10.55
C MET A 156 -22.25 6.16 9.10
N THR A 157 -21.99 7.42 8.74
CA THR A 157 -21.55 7.81 7.39
C THR A 157 -20.03 7.89 7.25
N LEU A 158 -19.28 7.91 8.35
CA LEU A 158 -17.82 8.03 8.35
C LEU A 158 -17.12 6.71 8.69
N TYR A 159 -17.62 6.01 9.72
CA TYR A 159 -16.98 4.82 10.28
C TYR A 159 -16.90 3.60 9.33
N PRO A 160 -17.92 3.24 8.53
CA PRO A 160 -17.85 2.05 7.71
C PRO A 160 -16.67 2.10 6.73
N CYS A 161 -15.82 1.07 6.75
CA CYS A 161 -14.57 1.05 5.97
C CYS A 161 -14.77 1.28 4.47
N HIS A 162 -15.90 0.84 3.89
CA HIS A 162 -16.22 1.05 2.46
C HIS A 162 -16.34 2.53 2.09
N MET A 163 -16.53 3.42 3.06
CA MET A 163 -16.61 4.86 2.81
C MET A 163 -15.30 5.43 2.26
N ILE A 164 -14.13 4.84 2.56
CA ILE A 164 -12.85 5.30 2.01
C ILE A 164 -12.86 5.21 0.48
N ALA A 165 -13.18 4.05 -0.09
CA ALA A 165 -13.28 3.88 -1.54
C ALA A 165 -14.42 4.74 -2.13
N ALA A 166 -15.56 4.82 -1.44
CA ALA A 166 -16.70 5.65 -1.86
C ALA A 166 -16.36 7.15 -1.87
N HIS A 167 -15.60 7.64 -0.88
CA HIS A 167 -15.15 9.04 -0.85
C HIS A 167 -14.18 9.34 -2.01
N VAL A 168 -13.25 8.43 -2.33
CA VAL A 168 -12.37 8.57 -3.50
C VAL A 168 -13.19 8.63 -4.78
N GLY A 169 -14.13 7.67 -4.99
CA GLY A 169 -15.00 7.66 -6.17
C GLY A 169 -15.85 8.92 -6.31
N ARG A 170 -16.48 9.37 -5.21
CA ARG A 170 -17.30 10.60 -5.20
C ARG A 170 -16.48 11.85 -5.46
N GLU A 171 -15.30 11.95 -4.85
CA GLU A 171 -14.39 13.08 -5.05
C GLU A 171 -13.93 13.20 -6.50
N LEU A 172 -13.73 12.07 -7.18
CA LEU A 172 -13.24 12.01 -8.55
C LEU A 172 -14.36 11.87 -9.61
N GLY A 173 -15.60 11.64 -9.19
CA GLY A 173 -16.70 11.40 -10.12
C GLY A 173 -16.61 10.05 -10.85
N PHE A 174 -15.94 9.07 -10.28
CA PHE A 174 -15.83 7.73 -10.82
C PHE A 174 -17.09 6.92 -10.51
N ALA A 175 -17.67 6.28 -11.51
CA ALA A 175 -18.95 5.57 -11.42
C ALA A 175 -18.84 4.08 -11.79
N GLY A 176 -17.62 3.58 -12.01
CA GLY A 176 -17.36 2.16 -12.25
C GLY A 176 -17.31 1.33 -10.96
N ASP A 177 -16.58 0.21 -11.01
CA ASP A 177 -16.37 -0.67 -9.84
C ASP A 177 -15.81 0.12 -8.65
N ASN A 178 -16.45 0.01 -7.48
CA ASN A 178 -15.99 0.70 -6.27
C ASN A 178 -15.96 -0.29 -5.11
N THR A 179 -14.77 -0.73 -4.76
CA THR A 179 -14.57 -1.85 -3.82
C THR A 179 -13.61 -1.47 -2.71
N MET A 180 -13.97 -1.87 -1.48
CA MET A 180 -13.09 -1.80 -0.31
C MET A 180 -12.77 -3.19 0.20
N ILE A 181 -11.48 -3.46 0.45
CA ILE A 181 -10.98 -4.79 0.87
C ILE A 181 -10.31 -4.69 2.23
N PRO A 182 -10.96 -5.15 3.31
CA PRO A 182 -10.38 -5.16 4.65
C PRO A 182 -9.56 -6.45 4.89
N ALA A 183 -8.37 -6.54 4.27
CA ALA A 183 -7.48 -7.71 4.39
C ALA A 183 -6.22 -7.41 5.22
N ALA A 184 -6.38 -6.56 6.25
CA ALA A 184 -5.31 -6.13 7.16
C ALA A 184 -4.05 -5.67 6.38
N CYS A 185 -2.84 -6.04 6.80
CA CYS A 185 -1.59 -5.54 6.21
C CYS A 185 -1.42 -5.88 4.71
N ALA A 186 -2.11 -6.90 4.21
CA ALA A 186 -2.07 -7.30 2.81
C ALA A 186 -3.12 -6.60 1.93
N ALA A 187 -3.97 -5.74 2.52
CA ALA A 187 -5.15 -5.18 1.88
C ALA A 187 -4.83 -4.40 0.57
N GLY A 188 -3.72 -3.66 0.51
CA GLY A 188 -3.29 -2.97 -0.71
C GLY A 188 -3.02 -3.93 -1.87
N ASN A 189 -2.32 -5.05 -1.63
CA ASN A 189 -2.07 -6.06 -2.65
C ASN A 189 -3.36 -6.80 -3.07
N TYR A 190 -4.30 -7.04 -2.15
CA TYR A 190 -5.62 -7.57 -2.49
C TYR A 190 -6.41 -6.58 -3.36
N ALA A 191 -6.31 -5.29 -3.08
CA ALA A 191 -6.94 -4.25 -3.90
C ALA A 191 -6.34 -4.18 -5.31
N LEU A 192 -5.01 -4.30 -5.44
CA LEU A 192 -4.34 -4.42 -6.73
C LEU A 192 -4.82 -5.66 -7.50
N ALA A 193 -4.87 -6.83 -6.85
CA ALA A 193 -5.33 -8.07 -7.45
C ALA A 193 -6.76 -7.94 -7.99
N HIS A 194 -7.68 -7.38 -7.19
CA HIS A 194 -9.05 -7.11 -7.63
C HIS A 194 -9.12 -6.17 -8.83
N ALA A 195 -8.37 -5.06 -8.80
CA ALA A 195 -8.34 -4.11 -9.92
C ALA A 195 -7.78 -4.75 -11.20
N VAL A 196 -6.76 -5.59 -11.10
CA VAL A 196 -6.22 -6.37 -12.23
C VAL A 196 -7.29 -7.30 -12.81
N ASP A 197 -8.08 -7.99 -11.98
CA ASP A 197 -9.16 -8.86 -12.44
C ASP A 197 -10.27 -8.08 -13.13
N VAL A 198 -10.67 -6.93 -12.60
CA VAL A 198 -11.67 -6.05 -13.20
C VAL A 198 -11.23 -5.59 -14.59
N LEU A 199 -9.97 -5.16 -14.74
CA LEU A 199 -9.39 -4.73 -16.01
C LEU A 199 -9.21 -5.91 -17.00
N ARG A 200 -8.69 -7.05 -16.54
CA ARG A 200 -8.54 -8.27 -17.37
C ARG A 200 -9.88 -8.77 -17.89
N ALA A 201 -10.95 -8.65 -17.10
CA ALA A 201 -12.31 -9.01 -17.47
C ALA A 201 -12.99 -7.97 -18.41
N GLY A 202 -12.35 -6.83 -18.69
CA GLY A 202 -12.92 -5.77 -19.51
C GLY A 202 -14.10 -5.03 -18.87
N ARG A 203 -14.24 -5.09 -17.54
CA ARG A 203 -15.30 -4.38 -16.80
C ARG A 203 -14.92 -2.93 -16.51
N ALA A 204 -13.65 -2.59 -16.60
CA ALA A 204 -13.13 -1.21 -16.52
C ALA A 204 -12.02 -1.02 -17.57
N GLU A 205 -11.77 0.25 -17.89
CA GLU A 205 -10.64 0.69 -18.71
C GLU A 205 -9.58 1.45 -17.87
N LEU A 206 -9.95 1.86 -16.64
CA LEU A 206 -9.07 2.48 -15.67
C LEU A 206 -9.47 2.08 -14.26
N MET A 207 -8.48 1.71 -13.44
CA MET A 207 -8.68 1.45 -12.01
C MET A 207 -7.67 2.22 -11.17
N LEU A 208 -8.15 2.87 -10.14
CA LEU A 208 -7.33 3.31 -9.03
C LEU A 208 -7.25 2.16 -8.02
N ALA A 209 -6.05 1.66 -7.79
CA ALA A 209 -5.83 0.57 -6.84
C ALA A 209 -4.83 0.98 -5.77
N GLY A 210 -5.15 0.77 -4.51
CA GLY A 210 -4.27 1.21 -3.45
C GLY A 210 -4.69 0.80 -2.05
N GLY A 211 -4.21 1.54 -1.06
CA GLY A 211 -4.58 1.33 0.34
C GLY A 211 -4.39 2.60 1.17
N ALA A 212 -5.16 2.71 2.24
CA ALA A 212 -5.07 3.82 3.18
C ALA A 212 -5.43 3.38 4.60
N ASP A 213 -4.65 3.81 5.57
CA ASP A 213 -4.95 3.68 7.00
C ASP A 213 -4.48 4.93 7.76
N ALA A 214 -5.25 5.30 8.77
CA ALA A 214 -4.93 6.40 9.68
C ALA A 214 -4.22 5.89 10.94
N PHE A 215 -3.25 6.65 11.44
CA PHE A 215 -2.65 6.41 12.76
C PHE A 215 -3.69 6.66 13.86
N SER A 216 -3.85 5.73 14.79
CA SER A 216 -4.89 5.80 15.80
C SER A 216 -4.44 5.24 17.15
N ARG A 217 -5.04 5.77 18.22
CA ARG A 217 -4.85 5.32 19.60
C ARG A 217 -5.29 3.87 19.78
N ILE A 218 -6.42 3.48 19.17
CA ILE A 218 -6.95 2.10 19.25
C ILE A 218 -5.96 1.11 18.63
N THR A 219 -5.50 1.36 17.41
CA THR A 219 -4.54 0.49 16.72
C THR A 219 -3.22 0.44 17.48
N TYR A 220 -2.71 1.58 17.95
CA TYR A 220 -1.49 1.66 18.74
C TYR A 220 -1.60 0.86 20.04
N ALA A 221 -2.67 1.04 20.81
CA ALA A 221 -2.92 0.31 22.04
C ALA A 221 -2.99 -1.21 21.82
N GLY A 222 -3.64 -1.66 20.74
CA GLY A 222 -3.69 -3.06 20.36
C GLY A 222 -2.30 -3.67 20.15
N PHE A 223 -1.46 -3.03 19.35
CA PHE A 223 -0.09 -3.51 19.10
C PHE A 223 0.84 -3.36 20.30
N ALA A 224 0.68 -2.31 21.11
CA ALA A 224 1.40 -2.17 22.37
C ALA A 224 1.05 -3.31 23.35
N ARG A 225 -0.23 -3.66 23.45
CA ARG A 225 -0.71 -4.79 24.27
C ARG A 225 -0.17 -6.14 23.81
N LEU A 226 0.02 -6.31 22.51
CA LEU A 226 0.63 -7.52 21.92
C LEU A 226 2.15 -7.56 22.10
N GLY A 227 2.79 -6.49 22.61
CA GLY A 227 4.25 -6.38 22.69
C GLY A 227 4.93 -6.33 21.32
N ALA A 228 4.22 -5.88 20.29
CA ALA A 228 4.70 -5.88 18.91
C ALA A 228 5.38 -4.57 18.48
N ILE A 229 5.36 -3.53 19.32
CA ILE A 229 5.96 -2.22 19.03
C ILE A 229 7.40 -2.18 19.53
N ALA A 230 8.33 -1.82 18.64
CA ALA A 230 9.73 -1.62 18.98
C ALA A 230 9.92 -0.33 19.82
N PRO A 231 10.73 -0.36 20.89
CA PRO A 231 10.90 0.80 21.76
C PRO A 231 11.73 1.92 21.13
N GLU A 232 12.64 1.61 20.21
CA GLU A 232 13.61 2.57 19.66
C GLU A 232 13.57 2.69 18.14
N ARG A 233 13.50 1.57 17.42
CA ARG A 233 13.55 1.54 15.94
C ARG A 233 13.00 0.23 15.38
N CYS A 234 12.47 0.28 14.18
CA CYS A 234 12.12 -0.88 13.39
C CYS A 234 13.38 -1.42 12.68
N GLN A 235 13.71 -2.70 12.90
CA GLN A 235 14.92 -3.35 12.37
C GLN A 235 14.59 -4.68 11.67
N PRO A 236 13.94 -4.66 10.50
CA PRO A 236 13.59 -5.90 9.82
C PRO A 236 14.83 -6.77 9.57
N PHE A 237 14.69 -8.09 9.84
CA PHE A 237 15.69 -9.14 9.66
C PHE A 237 16.95 -9.04 10.50
N ASP A 238 17.12 -8.02 11.36
CA ASP A 238 18.22 -7.93 12.32
C ASP A 238 17.99 -8.90 13.49
N ARG A 239 19.05 -9.53 14.01
CA ARG A 239 18.96 -10.43 15.17
C ARG A 239 18.44 -9.73 16.42
N ARG A 240 18.66 -8.43 16.54
CA ARG A 240 18.27 -7.60 17.68
C ARG A 240 16.89 -6.94 17.52
N ARG A 241 16.14 -7.26 16.45
CA ARG A 241 14.81 -6.70 16.21
C ARG A 241 13.85 -6.94 17.36
N LYS A 242 13.07 -5.94 17.72
CA LYS A 242 12.16 -5.98 18.89
C LYS A 242 10.70 -5.68 18.53
N GLY A 243 10.38 -5.51 17.25
CA GLY A 243 9.02 -5.18 16.82
C GLY A 243 8.99 -4.17 15.67
N MET A 244 7.79 -3.79 15.31
CA MET A 244 7.50 -2.76 14.31
C MET A 244 7.32 -1.40 14.96
N ILE A 245 7.20 -0.34 14.15
CA ILE A 245 6.68 0.96 14.58
C ILE A 245 5.38 1.19 13.82
N PRO A 246 4.22 1.35 14.49
CA PRO A 246 2.96 1.63 13.82
C PRO A 246 3.00 2.98 13.08
N GLY A 247 2.37 3.04 11.91
CA GLY A 247 2.33 4.25 11.09
C GLY A 247 1.01 4.44 10.36
N GLU A 248 0.88 5.56 9.66
CA GLU A 248 -0.23 5.88 8.76
C GLU A 248 0.29 6.20 7.36
N GLY A 249 -0.61 6.21 6.38
CA GLY A 249 -0.31 6.64 5.03
C GLY A 249 -1.34 6.16 4.03
N ALA A 250 -1.10 6.51 2.78
CA ALA A 250 -1.85 6.02 1.64
C ALA A 250 -0.93 5.93 0.41
N ALA A 251 -1.19 4.96 -0.44
CA ALA A 251 -0.70 4.96 -1.81
C ALA A 251 -1.78 4.47 -2.76
N VAL A 252 -1.77 5.04 -3.97
CA VAL A 252 -2.67 4.68 -5.06
C VAL A 252 -1.85 4.56 -6.34
N LEU A 253 -2.12 3.51 -7.10
CA LEU A 253 -1.59 3.26 -8.42
C LEU A 253 -2.71 3.43 -9.46
N VAL A 254 -2.42 4.09 -10.56
CA VAL A 254 -3.29 4.10 -11.75
C VAL A 254 -2.96 2.87 -12.59
N LEU A 255 -3.96 2.04 -12.80
CA LEU A 255 -3.86 0.81 -13.59
C LEU A 255 -4.72 0.94 -14.86
N GLU A 256 -4.14 0.59 -16.01
CA GLU A 256 -4.79 0.63 -17.31
C GLU A 256 -4.40 -0.60 -18.15
N PRO A 257 -5.23 -1.03 -19.12
CA PRO A 257 -4.77 -1.95 -20.13
C PRO A 257 -3.53 -1.39 -20.84
N LEU A 258 -2.49 -2.19 -20.97
CA LEU A 258 -1.19 -1.77 -21.54
C LEU A 258 -1.35 -1.12 -22.94
N ASP A 259 -2.24 -1.66 -23.76
CA ASP A 259 -2.47 -1.13 -25.11
C ASP A 259 -3.15 0.25 -25.07
N THR A 260 -4.02 0.49 -24.08
CA THR A 260 -4.63 1.82 -23.85
C THR A 260 -3.58 2.81 -23.40
N ALA A 261 -2.74 2.43 -22.42
CA ALA A 261 -1.64 3.26 -21.94
C ALA A 261 -0.68 3.66 -23.07
N ARG A 262 -0.30 2.68 -23.94
CA ARG A 262 0.56 2.95 -25.11
C ARG A 262 -0.09 3.88 -26.13
N ARG A 263 -1.37 3.65 -26.48
CA ARG A 263 -2.09 4.50 -27.45
C ARG A 263 -2.14 5.97 -27.04
N ARG A 264 -2.31 6.27 -25.73
CA ARG A 264 -2.32 7.64 -25.23
C ARG A 264 -0.92 8.20 -24.93
N GLY A 265 0.16 7.45 -25.18
CA GLY A 265 1.53 7.89 -24.90
C GLY A 265 1.85 8.01 -23.40
N ALA A 266 1.19 7.22 -22.55
CA ALA A 266 1.41 7.26 -21.11
C ALA A 266 2.83 6.84 -20.75
N ARG A 267 3.38 7.44 -19.68
CA ARG A 267 4.50 6.82 -18.98
C ARG A 267 4.05 5.50 -18.40
N ILE A 268 4.85 4.46 -18.54
CA ILE A 268 4.61 3.15 -17.95
C ILE A 268 5.76 2.86 -16.98
N TYR A 269 5.44 2.73 -15.69
CA TYR A 269 6.40 2.40 -14.64
C TYR A 269 6.76 0.92 -14.68
N ALA A 270 5.74 0.08 -14.75
CA ALA A 270 5.84 -1.37 -14.80
C ALA A 270 4.54 -1.96 -15.33
N GLU A 271 4.57 -3.25 -15.69
CA GLU A 271 3.39 -4.10 -15.84
C GLU A 271 3.11 -4.80 -14.51
N VAL A 272 1.86 -4.85 -14.06
CA VAL A 272 1.43 -5.81 -13.04
C VAL A 272 1.26 -7.15 -13.77
N ALA A 273 2.31 -7.96 -13.75
CA ALA A 273 2.39 -9.18 -14.55
C ALA A 273 1.57 -10.33 -13.96
N GLY A 274 1.46 -10.37 -12.61
CA GLY A 274 0.70 -11.40 -11.94
C GLY A 274 0.59 -11.15 -10.44
N TYR A 275 -0.27 -11.93 -9.80
CA TYR A 275 -0.45 -11.92 -8.36
C TYR A 275 -0.78 -13.32 -7.81
N GLY A 276 -0.61 -13.50 -6.51
CA GLY A 276 -1.00 -14.71 -5.80
C GLY A 276 -1.56 -14.40 -4.43
N LEU A 277 -2.72 -14.95 -4.13
CA LEU A 277 -3.41 -14.79 -2.85
C LEU A 277 -3.53 -16.15 -2.17
N SER A 278 -3.42 -16.15 -0.83
CA SER A 278 -3.62 -17.36 -0.02
C SER A 278 -4.11 -17.00 1.38
N CYS A 279 -4.61 -17.99 2.09
CA CYS A 279 -4.94 -17.89 3.52
C CYS A 279 -4.23 -19.00 4.28
N ASP A 280 -3.62 -18.66 5.42
CA ASP A 280 -3.00 -19.66 6.32
C ASP A 280 -4.04 -20.60 6.93
N ALA A 281 -5.23 -20.08 7.25
CA ALA A 281 -6.30 -20.79 7.96
C ALA A 281 -5.80 -21.46 9.26
N HIS A 282 -4.87 -20.80 9.96
CA HIS A 282 -4.16 -21.35 11.11
C HIS A 282 -4.55 -20.67 12.43
N HIS A 283 -4.40 -19.34 12.53
CA HIS A 283 -4.64 -18.57 13.75
C HIS A 283 -4.98 -17.11 13.42
N MET A 284 -5.68 -16.40 14.34
CA MET A 284 -6.08 -15.00 14.13
C MET A 284 -4.90 -14.04 13.95
N THR A 285 -3.81 -14.23 14.69
CA THR A 285 -2.68 -13.29 14.76
C THR A 285 -1.32 -13.94 14.54
N ALA A 286 -1.25 -15.26 14.42
CA ALA A 286 -0.02 -16.00 14.17
C ALA A 286 -0.03 -16.60 12.77
N ALA A 287 1.06 -16.40 12.03
CA ALA A 287 1.28 -17.06 10.75
C ALA A 287 1.47 -18.58 10.91
N HIS A 288 1.24 -19.33 9.84
CA HIS A 288 1.52 -20.76 9.82
C HIS A 288 3.00 -21.03 10.14
N PRO A 289 3.34 -21.96 11.07
CA PRO A 289 4.72 -22.14 11.56
C PRO A 289 5.76 -22.44 10.49
N GLU A 290 5.35 -22.98 9.36
CA GLU A 290 6.22 -23.31 8.22
C GLU A 290 6.15 -22.26 7.10
N GLY A 291 5.39 -21.19 7.27
CA GLY A 291 5.21 -20.15 6.25
C GLY A 291 4.48 -20.60 4.98
N ASP A 292 3.66 -21.65 5.06
CA ASP A 292 3.02 -22.26 3.89
C ASP A 292 2.12 -21.32 3.10
N GLY A 293 1.39 -20.42 3.77
CA GLY A 293 0.57 -19.42 3.11
C GLY A 293 1.41 -18.46 2.27
N ALA A 294 2.51 -17.97 2.83
CA ALA A 294 3.45 -17.10 2.12
C ALA A 294 4.06 -17.83 0.89
N VAL A 295 4.48 -19.07 1.05
CA VAL A 295 4.97 -19.91 -0.07
C VAL A 295 3.91 -20.03 -1.17
N ARG A 296 2.65 -20.32 -0.80
CA ARG A 296 1.55 -20.42 -1.79
C ARG A 296 1.28 -19.09 -2.51
N ALA A 297 1.30 -17.97 -1.77
CA ALA A 297 1.09 -16.65 -2.37
C ALA A 297 2.20 -16.32 -3.39
N MET A 298 3.47 -16.46 -3.02
CA MET A 298 4.61 -16.23 -3.91
C MET A 298 4.58 -17.17 -5.13
N SER A 299 4.37 -18.48 -4.92
CA SER A 299 4.35 -19.44 -6.02
C SER A 299 3.21 -19.20 -7.01
N ARG A 300 2.03 -18.80 -6.52
CA ARG A 300 0.90 -18.42 -7.39
C ARG A 300 1.17 -17.15 -8.16
N ALA A 301 1.79 -16.14 -7.54
CA ALA A 301 2.16 -14.90 -8.21
C ALA A 301 3.15 -15.15 -9.35
N LEU A 302 4.16 -15.96 -9.11
CA LEU A 302 5.13 -16.38 -10.15
C LEU A 302 4.45 -17.13 -11.29
N ALA A 303 3.55 -18.07 -10.97
CA ALA A 303 2.81 -18.85 -11.96
C ALA A 303 1.87 -17.97 -12.81
N ASP A 304 1.11 -17.04 -12.17
CA ASP A 304 0.22 -16.10 -12.88
C ASP A 304 1.01 -15.16 -13.81
N ALA A 305 2.20 -14.71 -13.36
CA ALA A 305 3.10 -13.87 -14.15
C ALA A 305 3.86 -14.61 -15.24
N GLY A 306 3.88 -15.96 -15.23
CA GLY A 306 4.74 -16.78 -16.10
C GLY A 306 6.24 -16.52 -15.88
N VAL A 307 6.65 -16.27 -14.61
CA VAL A 307 8.01 -15.90 -14.21
C VAL A 307 8.61 -17.02 -13.36
N ALA A 308 9.82 -17.46 -13.68
CA ALA A 308 10.59 -18.37 -12.84
C ALA A 308 11.22 -17.60 -11.65
N PRO A 309 11.44 -18.24 -10.49
CA PRO A 309 12.05 -17.57 -9.33
C PRO A 309 13.37 -16.88 -9.66
N GLU A 310 14.20 -17.46 -10.51
CA GLU A 310 15.53 -16.96 -10.90
C GLU A 310 15.46 -15.65 -11.72
N GLN A 311 14.29 -15.32 -12.28
CA GLN A 311 14.07 -14.09 -13.03
C GLN A 311 13.70 -12.88 -12.13
N VAL A 312 13.34 -13.14 -10.87
CA VAL A 312 13.05 -12.07 -9.92
C VAL A 312 14.36 -11.38 -9.53
N SER A 313 14.42 -10.08 -9.73
CA SER A 313 15.60 -9.27 -9.50
C SER A 313 15.53 -8.42 -8.22
N TYR A 314 14.37 -8.31 -7.60
CA TYR A 314 14.16 -7.60 -6.35
C TYR A 314 12.91 -8.10 -5.61
N ILE A 315 12.98 -8.18 -4.29
CA ILE A 315 11.85 -8.49 -3.41
C ILE A 315 11.64 -7.34 -2.42
N SER A 316 10.47 -6.70 -2.48
CA SER A 316 9.97 -5.85 -1.41
C SER A 316 9.31 -6.75 -0.37
N ALA A 317 9.96 -6.90 0.77
CA ALA A 317 9.54 -7.81 1.82
C ALA A 317 8.40 -7.22 2.66
N HIS A 318 7.60 -8.10 3.25
CA HIS A 318 6.71 -7.69 4.33
C HIS A 318 7.50 -7.15 5.53
N GLY A 319 8.55 -7.82 5.96
CA GLY A 319 9.61 -7.33 6.84
C GLY A 319 9.18 -6.35 7.93
N THR A 320 8.42 -6.81 8.92
CA THR A 320 7.83 -5.93 9.95
C THR A 320 8.80 -5.54 11.07
N GLY A 321 9.95 -6.20 11.17
CA GLY A 321 10.84 -6.07 12.31
C GLY A 321 10.39 -6.88 13.54
N THR A 322 9.34 -7.68 13.42
CA THR A 322 8.91 -8.58 14.50
C THR A 322 9.66 -9.90 14.42
N PRO A 323 10.05 -10.49 15.58
CA PRO A 323 10.84 -11.73 15.59
C PRO A 323 10.19 -12.88 14.82
N THR A 324 8.87 -13.04 14.93
CA THR A 324 8.15 -14.15 14.31
C THR A 324 7.97 -13.95 12.80
N ASN A 325 7.49 -12.78 12.36
CA ASN A 325 7.23 -12.55 10.94
C ASN A 325 8.51 -12.69 10.11
N ASP A 326 9.56 -11.98 10.49
CA ASP A 326 10.76 -11.90 9.65
C ASP A 326 11.44 -13.27 9.50
N ARG A 327 11.45 -14.07 10.58
CA ARG A 327 11.93 -15.44 10.53
C ARG A 327 11.10 -16.33 9.59
N LEU A 328 9.76 -16.24 9.67
CA LEU A 328 8.88 -17.06 8.83
C LEU A 328 8.92 -16.60 7.36
N GLU A 329 9.03 -15.31 7.11
CA GLU A 329 9.22 -14.77 5.76
C GLU A 329 10.54 -15.26 5.15
N ALA A 330 11.65 -15.22 5.90
CA ALA A 330 12.92 -15.75 5.44
C ALA A 330 12.85 -17.24 5.09
N ILE A 331 12.14 -18.03 5.91
CA ILE A 331 11.89 -19.47 5.63
C ILE A 331 11.09 -19.62 4.32
N ALA A 332 10.00 -18.88 4.17
CA ALA A 332 9.13 -18.97 3.00
C ALA A 332 9.86 -18.55 1.72
N VAL A 333 10.62 -17.46 1.76
CA VAL A 333 11.46 -16.99 0.65
C VAL A 333 12.51 -18.05 0.30
N GLY A 334 13.21 -18.62 1.29
CA GLY A 334 14.19 -19.70 1.07
C GLY A 334 13.57 -20.95 0.44
N ARG A 335 12.31 -21.27 0.73
CA ARG A 335 11.59 -22.41 0.12
C ARG A 335 11.23 -22.16 -1.34
N VAL A 336 10.93 -20.92 -1.72
CA VAL A 336 10.53 -20.56 -3.11
C VAL A 336 11.74 -20.32 -3.99
N PHE A 337 12.76 -19.61 -3.47
CA PHE A 337 13.92 -19.16 -4.24
C PHE A 337 15.18 -20.01 -4.02
N GLY A 338 15.13 -20.93 -3.08
CA GLY A 338 16.29 -21.76 -2.70
C GLY A 338 17.19 -21.11 -1.64
N ALA A 339 17.86 -21.94 -0.84
CA ALA A 339 18.71 -21.47 0.28
C ALA A 339 19.93 -20.63 -0.16
N GLY A 340 20.37 -20.78 -1.41
CA GLY A 340 21.51 -20.04 -1.98
C GLY A 340 21.11 -18.81 -2.79
N MET A 341 19.88 -18.34 -2.67
CA MET A 341 19.38 -17.18 -3.44
C MET A 341 20.23 -15.93 -3.24
N ARG A 342 20.34 -15.11 -4.28
CA ARG A 342 21.06 -13.83 -4.28
C ARG A 342 20.16 -12.65 -4.65
N VAL A 343 18.85 -12.87 -4.71
CA VAL A 343 17.88 -11.80 -5.01
C VAL A 343 17.91 -10.78 -3.88
N PRO A 344 18.17 -9.50 -4.14
CA PRO A 344 18.10 -8.45 -3.13
C PRO A 344 16.71 -8.33 -2.54
N ILE A 345 16.63 -8.24 -1.21
CA ILE A 345 15.40 -8.07 -0.45
C ILE A 345 15.52 -6.78 0.36
N SER A 346 14.49 -5.95 0.42
CA SER A 346 14.47 -4.88 1.41
C SER A 346 13.10 -4.66 2.03
N SER A 347 13.09 -4.07 3.23
CA SER A 347 11.86 -3.62 3.90
C SER A 347 11.93 -2.14 4.19
N ILE A 348 11.06 -1.39 3.51
CA ILE A 348 10.89 0.05 3.73
C ILE A 348 10.19 0.37 5.06
N LYS A 349 9.63 -0.62 5.74
CA LYS A 349 9.07 -0.44 7.10
C LYS A 349 10.14 -0.03 8.12
N SER A 350 11.40 -0.31 7.84
CA SER A 350 12.53 0.22 8.59
C SER A 350 12.59 1.75 8.60
N MET A 351 11.97 2.41 7.62
CA MET A 351 11.92 3.87 7.46
C MET A 351 10.54 4.45 7.72
N LEU A 352 9.50 3.85 7.13
CA LEU A 352 8.11 4.33 7.20
C LEU A 352 7.35 3.88 8.45
N GLY A 353 7.88 2.89 9.19
CA GLY A 353 7.05 2.12 10.09
C GLY A 353 6.05 1.23 9.32
N HIS A 354 5.14 0.62 10.03
CA HIS A 354 4.10 -0.23 9.45
C HIS A 354 2.81 0.57 9.26
N THR A 355 2.53 0.98 8.04
CA THR A 355 1.35 1.79 7.66
C THR A 355 0.09 0.94 7.43
N MET A 356 -0.01 -0.20 8.10
CA MET A 356 -1.16 -1.11 8.13
C MET A 356 -1.61 -1.56 6.71
N GLY A 357 -2.88 -1.40 6.35
CA GLY A 357 -3.39 -1.80 5.03
C GLY A 357 -2.88 -0.95 3.87
N ALA A 358 -2.36 0.25 4.15
CA ALA A 358 -1.65 1.05 3.16
C ALA A 358 -0.25 0.49 2.83
N ALA A 359 0.35 -0.30 3.73
CA ALA A 359 1.74 -0.73 3.60
C ALA A 359 2.01 -1.44 2.28
N SER A 360 1.22 -2.46 1.94
CA SER A 360 1.42 -3.22 0.71
C SER A 360 1.17 -2.41 -0.56
N ALA A 361 0.33 -1.37 -0.52
CA ALA A 361 0.14 -0.44 -1.64
C ALA A 361 1.35 0.51 -1.81
N ILE A 362 1.92 1.01 -0.72
CA ILE A 362 3.14 1.82 -0.76
C ILE A 362 4.30 0.97 -1.29
N GLU A 363 4.43 -0.26 -0.83
CA GLU A 363 5.42 -1.23 -1.28
C GLU A 363 5.25 -1.62 -2.75
N ALA A 364 4.00 -1.70 -3.24
CA ALA A 364 3.70 -1.89 -4.66
C ALA A 364 4.19 -0.69 -5.51
N ALA A 365 3.96 0.53 -5.04
CA ALA A 365 4.48 1.74 -5.70
C ALA A 365 6.02 1.74 -5.69
N VAL A 366 6.66 1.30 -4.62
CA VAL A 366 8.13 1.13 -4.53
C VAL A 366 8.61 0.08 -5.53
N CYS A 367 7.93 -1.05 -5.70
CA CYS A 367 8.28 -2.05 -6.72
C CYS A 367 8.18 -1.48 -8.13
N ALA A 368 7.13 -0.71 -8.45
CA ALA A 368 6.98 -0.07 -9.74
C ALA A 368 8.09 0.97 -10.00
N LEU A 369 8.48 1.75 -8.98
CA LEU A 369 9.60 2.70 -9.05
C LEU A 369 10.93 1.97 -9.21
N ALA A 370 11.18 0.89 -8.46
CA ALA A 370 12.41 0.11 -8.57
C ALA A 370 12.59 -0.46 -10.00
N VAL A 371 11.51 -0.98 -10.60
CA VAL A 371 11.51 -1.45 -12.00
C VAL A 371 11.80 -0.32 -12.98
N ALA A 372 11.24 0.87 -12.73
CA ALA A 372 11.40 2.02 -13.64
C ALA A 372 12.77 2.70 -13.53
N THR A 373 13.39 2.70 -12.36
CA THR A 373 14.62 3.49 -12.08
C THR A 373 15.88 2.66 -11.95
N ASP A 374 15.76 1.33 -11.84
CA ASP A 374 16.88 0.42 -11.56
C ASP A 374 17.61 0.79 -10.24
N GLU A 375 16.82 1.19 -9.23
CA GLU A 375 17.28 1.49 -7.87
C GLU A 375 16.41 0.75 -6.86
N VAL A 376 16.97 0.33 -5.74
CA VAL A 376 16.24 -0.32 -4.65
C VAL A 376 16.56 0.36 -3.31
N PRO A 377 15.52 0.63 -2.48
CA PRO A 377 15.71 1.25 -1.17
C PRO A 377 16.36 0.28 -0.18
N PRO A 378 17.02 0.81 0.85
CA PRO A 378 17.66 -0.02 1.88
C PRO A 378 16.68 -0.57 2.92
N THR A 379 17.12 -1.59 3.65
CA THR A 379 16.61 -1.92 4.98
C THR A 379 17.47 -1.20 6.01
N MET A 380 16.93 -0.16 6.63
CA MET A 380 17.65 0.65 7.61
C MET A 380 17.77 -0.05 8.97
N GLY A 381 18.88 0.18 9.67
CA GLY A 381 19.13 -0.38 11.00
C GLY A 381 19.44 -1.87 11.01
N LEU A 382 19.76 -2.45 9.87
CA LEU A 382 20.20 -3.84 9.72
C LEU A 382 21.73 -3.91 9.80
N ASP A 383 22.22 -4.29 10.98
CA ASP A 383 23.66 -4.39 11.27
C ASP A 383 24.11 -5.83 11.47
N ASP A 384 23.23 -6.73 11.92
CA ASP A 384 23.50 -8.15 12.20
C ASP A 384 22.35 -9.02 11.64
N PRO A 385 22.38 -9.37 10.34
CA PRO A 385 21.32 -10.14 9.70
C PRO A 385 21.21 -11.56 10.28
N GLU A 386 19.97 -12.07 10.36
CA GLU A 386 19.68 -13.39 10.94
C GLU A 386 20.19 -14.56 10.05
N ASN A 387 20.35 -14.32 8.75
CA ASN A 387 20.85 -15.30 7.77
C ASN A 387 21.65 -14.59 6.66
N ASP A 388 22.13 -15.35 5.67
CA ASP A 388 23.02 -14.89 4.60
C ASP A 388 22.28 -14.30 3.37
N PHE A 389 20.99 -13.98 3.46
CA PHE A 389 20.28 -13.32 2.36
C PHE A 389 20.73 -11.86 2.21
N ASP A 390 20.65 -11.34 0.99
CA ASP A 390 20.98 -9.95 0.69
C ASP A 390 19.80 -9.04 1.00
N TYR A 391 19.75 -8.47 2.21
CA TYR A 391 18.69 -7.58 2.66
C TYR A 391 18.89 -6.10 2.33
N VAL A 392 19.79 -5.75 1.43
CA VAL A 392 20.15 -4.37 1.07
C VAL A 392 20.37 -3.50 2.33
N PRO A 393 21.36 -3.81 3.17
CA PRO A 393 21.52 -3.16 4.47
C PRO A 393 21.95 -1.70 4.35
N ASN A 394 21.21 -0.80 5.01
CA ASN A 394 21.52 0.60 5.32
C ASN A 394 21.81 1.55 4.14
N LEU A 395 22.07 1.07 2.94
CA LEU A 395 22.36 1.90 1.77
C LEU A 395 21.55 1.43 0.56
N ALA A 396 20.89 2.39 -0.11
CA ALA A 396 20.23 2.14 -1.39
C ALA A 396 21.23 1.62 -2.42
N ARG A 397 20.74 0.81 -3.35
CA ARG A 397 21.59 0.19 -4.36
C ARG A 397 21.03 0.40 -5.76
N ARG A 398 21.91 0.68 -6.71
CA ARG A 398 21.63 0.60 -8.14
C ARG A 398 21.84 -0.81 -8.63
N LEU A 399 20.84 -1.38 -9.25
CA LEU A 399 20.90 -2.69 -9.90
C LEU A 399 19.78 -2.78 -10.95
N ARG A 400 19.98 -3.59 -11.98
CA ARG A 400 18.95 -3.78 -13.00
C ARG A 400 17.77 -4.56 -12.42
N VAL A 401 16.58 -3.95 -12.40
CA VAL A 401 15.35 -4.53 -11.88
C VAL A 401 14.38 -4.84 -13.03
N GLU A 402 14.43 -6.08 -13.52
CA GLU A 402 13.53 -6.54 -14.58
C GLU A 402 12.20 -7.02 -14.03
N VAL A 403 12.24 -7.70 -12.87
CA VAL A 403 11.08 -8.25 -12.17
C VAL A 403 11.20 -7.96 -10.69
N ALA A 404 10.22 -7.28 -10.12
CA ALA A 404 10.10 -7.07 -8.68
C ALA A 404 8.91 -7.84 -8.12
N MET A 405 9.07 -8.44 -6.95
CA MET A 405 8.00 -9.09 -6.17
C MET A 405 7.70 -8.26 -4.92
N ASN A 406 6.42 -7.97 -4.69
CA ASN A 406 5.94 -7.32 -3.46
C ASN A 406 5.20 -8.32 -2.59
N ASN A 407 5.68 -8.57 -1.38
CA ASN A 407 5.12 -9.51 -0.43
C ASN A 407 4.39 -8.81 0.71
N ALA A 408 3.22 -9.31 1.06
CA ALA A 408 2.47 -8.84 2.21
C ALA A 408 1.78 -10.02 2.93
N TYR A 409 2.01 -10.11 4.24
CA TYR A 409 1.45 -11.14 5.11
C TYR A 409 0.72 -10.47 6.26
N ALA A 410 -0.48 -10.97 6.59
CA ALA A 410 -1.36 -10.24 7.48
C ALA A 410 -1.95 -11.11 8.58
N PHE A 411 -2.35 -10.49 9.67
CA PHE A 411 -3.23 -11.09 10.65
C PHE A 411 -4.51 -11.61 9.96
N GLY A 412 -5.08 -12.69 10.50
CA GLY A 412 -6.12 -13.45 9.81
C GLY A 412 -5.56 -14.48 8.82
N GLY A 413 -4.23 -14.47 8.59
CA GLY A 413 -3.56 -15.39 7.66
C GLY A 413 -3.71 -14.98 6.19
N ASN A 414 -4.10 -13.75 5.89
CA ASN A 414 -4.20 -13.25 4.53
C ASN A 414 -2.80 -12.95 3.97
N ASN A 415 -2.41 -13.68 2.94
CA ASN A 415 -1.11 -13.52 2.29
C ASN A 415 -1.33 -13.10 0.83
N ALA A 416 -0.52 -12.16 0.36
CA ALA A 416 -0.56 -11.68 -1.02
C ALA A 416 0.85 -11.40 -1.53
N SER A 417 1.12 -11.80 -2.78
CA SER A 417 2.32 -11.43 -3.51
C SER A 417 1.91 -10.88 -4.87
N THR A 418 2.55 -9.79 -5.32
CA THR A 418 2.32 -9.19 -6.63
C THR A 418 3.63 -9.08 -7.40
N ILE A 419 3.59 -9.30 -8.73
CA ILE A 419 4.75 -9.24 -9.61
C ILE A 419 4.65 -8.02 -10.50
N PHE A 420 5.69 -7.21 -10.46
CA PHE A 420 5.90 -6.06 -11.35
C PHE A 420 7.02 -6.39 -12.32
N ARG A 421 6.80 -6.14 -13.60
CA ARG A 421 7.77 -6.45 -14.64
C ARG A 421 8.04 -5.22 -15.50
N LYS A 422 9.29 -5.05 -15.91
CA LYS A 422 9.69 -4.00 -16.84
C LYS A 422 8.98 -4.18 -18.18
N CYS A 423 8.36 -3.11 -18.66
CA CYS A 423 7.80 -3.10 -20.00
C CYS A 423 8.90 -2.83 -21.01
N GLU A 424 8.97 -3.62 -22.06
CA GLU A 424 9.81 -3.29 -23.21
C GLU A 424 9.30 -1.97 -23.82
N VAL A 425 10.21 -1.02 -23.96
CA VAL A 425 9.97 0.20 -24.73
C VAL A 425 9.92 -0.22 -26.19
N SER A 426 8.72 -0.27 -26.78
CA SER A 426 8.54 -0.55 -28.21
C SER A 426 8.88 0.67 -29.03
#